data_fbd125c0f5b24bbe7be6b6785a7f2308
#
_entry.id   fbd125c0f5b24bbe7be6b6785a7f2308
#
_cell.length_a   1.000
_cell.length_b   1.000
_cell.length_c   1.000
_cell.angle_alpha   90.00
_cell.angle_beta   90.00
_cell.angle_gamma   90.00
#
_symmetry.space_group_name_H-M   'P 1'
#
loop_
_entity.id
_entity.type
_entity.pdbx_description
1 polymer ?
#
loop_
_entity_poly.entity_id
_entity_poly.type
_entity_poly.pdbx_seq_one_letter_code
_entity_poly.pdbx_strand_id
1 'polypeptide(L)'
;MSRTRCVLLWIGGGLHGLILILFVTGIAIARTDWFRRMVPEKVVAAVETGTGCRAELGSFNFDWTHLRAQIHDFVLHGLEPQDAAPLFRADLLQVDLKLFSPFRGFVDIAYLSVQKPQANIILGPDGHTNVPLPKVPGQGR
;
A
#
# COMPACT_ATOMS: atom_id res chain seq x y z
N MET A 1 -48.91 24.54 -3.49
CA MET A 1 -47.71 23.66 -3.32
C MET A 1 -48.14 22.50 -2.43
N SER A 2 -48.07 21.28 -2.93
CA SER A 2 -48.43 20.12 -2.14
C SER A 2 -47.35 19.85 -1.09
N ARG A 3 -47.77 19.52 0.12
CA ARG A 3 -46.89 19.16 1.25
C ARG A 3 -45.83 18.10 0.86
N THR A 4 -46.18 17.25 -0.09
CA THR A 4 -45.32 16.18 -0.61
C THR A 4 -44.07 16.71 -1.33
N ARG A 5 -44.16 17.84 -2.04
CA ARG A 5 -43.03 18.46 -2.72
C ARG A 5 -42.02 19.09 -1.75
N CYS A 6 -42.52 19.70 -0.65
CA CYS A 6 -41.64 20.24 0.38
C CYS A 6 -40.91 19.11 1.13
N VAL A 7 -41.60 18.01 1.45
CA VAL A 7 -40.97 16.86 2.11
C VAL A 7 -39.90 16.21 1.23
N LEU A 8 -40.16 16.05 -0.08
CA LEU A 8 -39.20 15.51 -1.03
C LEU A 8 -37.94 16.42 -1.18
N LEU A 9 -38.14 17.75 -1.19
CA LEU A 9 -37.01 18.69 -1.24
C LEU A 9 -36.18 18.66 0.05
N TRP A 10 -36.80 18.50 1.20
CA TRP A 10 -36.10 18.38 2.49
C TRP A 10 -35.34 17.05 2.60
N ILE A 11 -35.93 15.96 2.16
CA ILE A 11 -35.27 14.63 2.17
C ILE A 11 -34.10 14.63 1.15
N GLY A 12 -34.31 15.17 -0.05
CA GLY A 12 -33.27 15.29 -1.07
C GLY A 12 -32.13 16.17 -0.61
N GLY A 13 -32.40 17.32 -0.01
CA GLY A 13 -31.39 18.23 0.54
C GLY A 13 -30.62 17.61 1.71
N GLY A 14 -31.30 16.92 2.61
CA GLY A 14 -30.68 16.22 3.72
C GLY A 14 -29.76 15.09 3.27
N LEU A 15 -30.20 14.30 2.28
CA LEU A 15 -29.39 13.23 1.72
C LEU A 15 -28.14 13.74 1.00
N HIS A 16 -28.28 14.80 0.21
CA HIS A 16 -27.12 15.44 -0.43
C HIS A 16 -26.13 16.02 0.57
N GLY A 17 -26.63 16.67 1.62
CA GLY A 17 -25.81 17.18 2.71
C GLY A 17 -25.05 16.07 3.43
N LEU A 18 -25.69 14.95 3.70
CA LEU A 18 -25.06 13.78 4.33
C LEU A 18 -23.95 13.19 3.44
N ILE A 19 -24.22 13.02 2.15
CA ILE A 19 -23.24 12.51 1.19
C ILE A 19 -22.05 13.46 1.11
N LEU A 20 -22.27 14.77 1.06
CA LEU A 20 -21.20 15.76 1.02
C LEU A 20 -20.33 15.70 2.29
N ILE A 21 -20.95 15.60 3.47
CA ILE A 21 -20.23 15.48 4.74
C ILE A 21 -19.39 14.21 4.76
N LEU A 22 -19.94 13.07 4.37
CA LEU A 22 -19.21 11.81 4.29
C LEU A 22 -18.05 11.89 3.32
N PHE A 23 -18.23 12.55 2.18
CA PHE A 23 -17.18 12.74 1.17
C PHE A 23 -16.05 13.64 1.68
N VAL A 24 -16.38 14.78 2.28
CA VAL A 24 -15.39 15.69 2.88
C VAL A 24 -14.65 15.03 4.03
N THR A 25 -15.38 14.30 4.89
CA THR A 25 -14.78 13.56 6.00
C THR A 25 -13.83 12.47 5.48
N GLY A 26 -14.23 11.72 4.45
CA GLY A 26 -13.39 10.73 3.80
C GLY A 26 -12.08 11.32 3.25
N ILE A 27 -12.17 12.46 2.56
CA ILE A 27 -10.99 13.18 2.06
C ILE A 27 -10.12 13.68 3.20
N ALA A 28 -10.71 14.22 4.26
CA ALA A 28 -9.98 14.70 5.43
C ALA A 28 -9.21 13.57 6.11
N ILE A 29 -9.85 12.41 6.31
CA ILE A 29 -9.20 11.21 6.88
C ILE A 29 -8.07 10.72 5.97
N ALA A 30 -8.30 10.68 4.66
CA ALA A 30 -7.31 10.24 3.69
C ALA A 30 -6.07 11.14 3.63
N ARG A 31 -6.22 12.42 3.97
CA ARG A 31 -5.11 13.38 4.06
C ARG A 31 -4.44 13.43 5.43
N THR A 32 -4.96 12.71 6.41
CA THR A 32 -4.43 12.74 7.77
C THR A 32 -3.12 11.96 7.86
N ASP A 33 -2.25 12.37 8.75
CA ASP A 33 -0.99 11.68 9.06
C ASP A 33 -1.20 10.22 9.50
N TRP A 34 -2.36 9.90 10.04
CA TRP A 34 -2.76 8.54 10.37
C TRP A 34 -2.75 7.62 9.14
N PHE A 35 -3.36 8.04 8.01
CA PHE A 35 -3.34 7.27 6.77
C PHE A 35 -1.92 7.07 6.23
N ARG A 36 -1.11 8.14 6.26
CA ARG A 36 0.29 8.10 5.81
C ARG A 36 1.16 7.16 6.64
N ARG A 37 0.80 6.91 7.89
CA ARG A 37 1.50 5.96 8.76
C ARG A 37 0.96 4.54 8.62
N MET A 38 -0.35 4.40 8.57
CA MET A 38 -1.01 3.10 8.51
C MET A 38 -0.68 2.31 7.25
N VAL A 39 -0.68 2.97 6.08
CA VAL A 39 -0.46 2.28 4.80
C VAL A 39 0.95 1.70 4.71
N PRO A 40 2.04 2.44 4.98
CA PRO A 40 3.38 1.87 5.00
C PRO A 40 3.54 0.70 5.97
N GLU A 41 2.99 0.79 7.17
CA GLU A 41 3.03 -0.31 8.14
C GLU A 41 2.35 -1.57 7.61
N LYS A 42 1.20 -1.42 6.97
CA LYS A 42 0.49 -2.55 6.35
C LYS A 42 1.24 -3.14 5.16
N VAL A 43 1.88 -2.31 4.36
CA VAL A 43 2.72 -2.75 3.23
C VAL A 43 3.93 -3.51 3.75
N VAL A 44 4.63 -2.99 4.74
CA VAL A 44 5.77 -3.66 5.37
C VAL A 44 5.35 -5.02 5.92
N ALA A 45 4.27 -5.07 6.71
CA ALA A 45 3.75 -6.30 7.28
C ALA A 45 3.39 -7.34 6.22
N ALA A 46 2.75 -6.92 5.12
CA ALA A 46 2.39 -7.81 4.02
C ALA A 46 3.62 -8.35 3.30
N VAL A 47 4.61 -7.52 3.03
CA VAL A 47 5.87 -7.92 2.39
C VAL A 47 6.65 -8.87 3.30
N GLU A 48 6.79 -8.56 4.58
CA GLU A 48 7.49 -9.41 5.53
C GLU A 48 6.82 -10.78 5.70
N THR A 49 5.49 -10.81 5.74
CA THR A 49 4.74 -12.06 5.81
C THR A 49 4.87 -12.87 4.53
N GLY A 50 4.76 -12.22 3.37
CA GLY A 50 4.81 -12.90 2.07
C GLY A 50 6.20 -13.38 1.65
N THR A 51 7.25 -12.71 2.07
CA THR A 51 8.64 -13.01 1.66
C THR A 51 9.50 -13.63 2.77
N GLY A 52 9.12 -13.43 4.03
CA GLY A 52 9.95 -13.77 5.18
C GLY A 52 11.14 -12.83 5.38
N CYS A 53 11.27 -11.80 4.55
CA CYS A 53 12.30 -10.77 4.64
C CYS A 53 11.88 -9.65 5.60
N ARG A 54 12.85 -8.86 6.04
CA ARG A 54 12.59 -7.61 6.75
C ARG A 54 12.55 -6.46 5.73
N ALA A 55 11.46 -5.70 5.71
CA ALA A 55 11.27 -4.58 4.80
C ALA A 55 11.44 -3.24 5.51
N GLU A 56 12.11 -2.31 4.84
CA GLU A 56 12.29 -0.93 5.28
C GLU A 56 11.85 0.02 4.16
N LEU A 57 11.14 1.08 4.55
CA LEU A 57 10.70 2.14 3.65
C LEU A 57 11.28 3.47 4.11
N GLY A 58 11.83 4.27 3.21
CA GLY A 58 12.25 5.63 3.50
C GLY A 58 11.06 6.58 3.62
N SER A 59 10.26 6.68 2.57
CA SER A 59 9.05 7.51 2.57
C SER A 59 7.97 6.91 1.69
N PHE A 60 6.72 7.24 2.03
CA PHE A 60 5.54 6.85 1.28
C PHE A 60 4.76 8.09 0.87
N ASN A 61 4.37 8.16 -0.39
CA ASN A 61 3.51 9.20 -0.92
C ASN A 61 2.38 8.59 -1.74
N PHE A 62 1.18 9.14 -1.60
CA PHE A 62 0.03 8.72 -2.38
C PHE A 62 -0.62 9.92 -3.07
N ASP A 63 -0.68 9.85 -4.40
CA ASP A 63 -1.38 10.83 -5.23
C ASP A 63 -2.79 10.35 -5.51
N TRP A 64 -3.75 10.98 -4.89
CA TRP A 64 -5.17 10.68 -5.05
C TRP A 64 -5.73 11.04 -6.43
N THR A 65 -5.12 12.01 -7.09
CA THR A 65 -5.56 12.48 -8.40
C THR A 65 -5.29 11.44 -9.49
N HIS A 66 -4.14 10.78 -9.39
CA HIS A 66 -3.68 9.78 -10.35
C HIS A 66 -3.76 8.35 -9.82
N LEU A 67 -4.24 8.16 -8.59
CA LEU A 67 -4.26 6.87 -7.88
C LEU A 67 -2.88 6.19 -7.91
N ARG A 68 -1.85 6.96 -7.58
CA ARG A 68 -0.45 6.54 -7.63
C ARG A 68 0.16 6.46 -6.25
N ALA A 69 0.68 5.29 -5.91
CA ALA A 69 1.49 5.08 -4.72
C ALA A 69 2.97 5.12 -5.07
N GLN A 70 3.76 5.85 -4.30
CA GLN A 70 5.20 5.96 -4.45
C GLN A 70 5.89 5.63 -3.13
N ILE A 71 6.85 4.74 -3.19
CA ILE A 71 7.68 4.34 -2.06
C ILE A 71 9.13 4.66 -2.43
N HIS A 72 9.74 5.53 -1.65
CA HIS A 72 11.14 5.90 -1.81
C HIS A 72 12.02 5.09 -0.86
N ASP A 73 13.23 4.78 -1.30
CA ASP A 73 14.25 4.07 -0.52
C ASP A 73 13.72 2.75 0.07
N PHE A 74 13.16 1.92 -0.77
CA PHE A 74 12.72 0.59 -0.39
C PHE A 74 13.91 -0.35 -0.24
N VAL A 75 14.00 -1.01 0.90
CA VAL A 75 15.07 -1.98 1.21
C VAL A 75 14.44 -3.26 1.75
N LEU A 76 14.89 -4.38 1.24
CA LEU A 76 14.47 -5.70 1.66
C LEU A 76 15.69 -6.49 2.15
N HIS A 77 15.69 -6.85 3.43
CA HIS A 77 16.73 -7.63 4.05
C HIS A 77 16.32 -9.11 4.12
N GLY A 78 17.18 -9.98 3.61
CA GLY A 78 17.02 -11.43 3.72
C GLY A 78 17.78 -12.01 4.92
N LEU A 79 18.51 -13.08 4.65
CA LEU A 79 19.34 -13.75 5.66
C LEU A 79 20.82 -13.32 5.61
N GLU A 80 21.14 -12.25 4.88
CA GLU A 80 22.47 -11.71 4.80
C GLU A 80 22.95 -11.15 6.15
N PRO A 81 24.28 -11.16 6.43
CA PRO A 81 24.86 -10.49 7.58
C PRO A 81 24.58 -8.98 7.58
N GLN A 82 24.59 -8.34 8.75
CA GLN A 82 24.26 -6.92 8.89
C GLN A 82 25.22 -5.97 8.12
N ASP A 83 26.44 -6.40 7.87
CA ASP A 83 27.46 -5.69 7.12
C ASP A 83 27.41 -5.95 5.61
N ALA A 84 26.59 -6.88 5.16
CA ALA A 84 26.43 -7.20 3.74
C ALA A 84 25.37 -6.30 3.08
N ALA A 85 25.44 -6.22 1.74
CA ALA A 85 24.43 -5.52 0.96
C ALA A 85 23.04 -6.19 1.12
N PRO A 86 21.96 -5.41 1.19
CA PRO A 86 20.62 -5.95 1.36
C PRO A 86 20.23 -6.85 0.17
N LEU A 87 19.34 -7.81 0.41
CA LEU A 87 18.84 -8.72 -0.61
C LEU A 87 18.26 -7.98 -1.82
N PHE A 88 17.48 -6.94 -1.56
CA PHE A 88 16.90 -6.10 -2.60
C PHE A 88 16.82 -4.65 -2.14
N ARG A 89 17.09 -3.73 -3.06
CA ARG A 89 16.95 -2.30 -2.86
C ARG A 89 16.42 -1.65 -4.12
N ALA A 90 15.57 -0.66 -3.96
CA ALA A 90 15.11 0.21 -5.03
C ALA A 90 14.98 1.66 -4.55
N ASP A 91 15.38 2.61 -5.37
CA ASP A 91 15.29 4.03 -5.05
C ASP A 91 13.82 4.49 -5.06
N LEU A 92 13.03 3.96 -6.00
CA LEU A 92 11.61 4.28 -6.12
C LEU A 92 10.83 3.06 -6.61
N LEU A 93 9.80 2.72 -5.85
CA LEU A 93 8.72 1.83 -6.28
C LEU A 93 7.48 2.68 -6.55
N GLN A 94 6.95 2.61 -7.75
CA GLN A 94 5.74 3.30 -8.13
C GLN A 94 4.69 2.32 -8.59
N VAL A 95 3.51 2.43 -8.01
CA VAL A 95 2.34 1.62 -8.36
C VAL A 95 1.22 2.55 -8.77
N ASP A 96 0.79 2.45 -10.01
CA ASP A 96 -0.38 3.15 -10.51
C ASP A 96 -1.59 2.20 -10.45
N LEU A 97 -2.63 2.62 -9.77
CA LEU A 97 -3.85 1.85 -9.59
C LEU A 97 -4.87 2.24 -10.66
N LYS A 98 -5.44 1.24 -11.31
CA LYS A 98 -6.48 1.44 -12.32
C LYS A 98 -7.85 1.63 -11.69
N LEU A 99 -8.14 0.86 -10.66
CA LEU A 99 -9.38 0.91 -9.92
C LEU A 99 -9.13 0.62 -8.45
N PHE A 100 -9.64 1.48 -7.60
CA PHE A 100 -9.64 1.24 -6.16
C PHE A 100 -11.07 1.03 -5.69
N SER A 101 -11.43 -0.19 -5.32
CA SER A 101 -12.73 -0.51 -4.73
C SER A 101 -12.54 -0.96 -3.28
N PRO A 102 -12.74 -0.05 -2.32
CA PRO A 102 -12.60 -0.39 -0.90
C PRO A 102 -13.65 -1.40 -0.43
N PHE A 103 -14.79 -1.47 -1.13
CA PHE A 103 -15.90 -2.37 -0.77
C PHE A 103 -15.69 -3.82 -1.19
N ARG A 104 -14.85 -4.07 -2.19
CA ARG A 104 -14.61 -5.41 -2.72
C ARG A 104 -13.20 -5.94 -2.46
N GLY A 105 -12.34 -5.13 -1.87
CA GLY A 105 -10.95 -5.51 -1.60
C GLY A 105 -10.10 -5.76 -2.86
N PHE A 106 -10.59 -5.35 -4.02
CA PHE A 106 -9.84 -5.48 -5.27
C PHE A 106 -9.04 -4.22 -5.53
N VAL A 107 -7.74 -4.43 -5.73
CA VAL A 107 -6.82 -3.42 -6.22
C VAL A 107 -6.34 -3.89 -7.58
N ASP A 108 -6.76 -3.20 -8.62
CA ASP A 108 -6.28 -3.45 -9.98
C ASP A 108 -5.07 -2.55 -10.24
N ILE A 109 -3.93 -3.18 -10.47
CA ILE A 109 -2.66 -2.48 -10.74
C ILE A 109 -2.57 -2.26 -12.25
N ALA A 110 -2.53 -0.99 -12.64
CA ALA A 110 -2.36 -0.61 -14.03
C ALA A 110 -0.88 -0.64 -14.45
N TYR A 111 0.01 -0.24 -13.56
CA TYR A 111 1.41 -0.09 -13.85
C TYR A 111 2.26 -0.22 -12.57
N LEU A 112 3.37 -0.94 -12.69
CA LEU A 112 4.38 -1.05 -11.66
C LEU A 112 5.73 -0.63 -12.24
N SER A 113 6.36 0.38 -11.65
CA SER A 113 7.69 0.84 -12.00
C SER A 113 8.65 0.67 -10.84
N VAL A 114 9.82 0.18 -11.12
CA VAL A 114 10.91 0.04 -10.17
C VAL A 114 12.11 0.78 -10.71
N GLN A 115 12.59 1.79 -9.99
CA GLN A 115 13.75 2.57 -10.41
C GLN A 115 15.01 2.14 -9.65
N LYS A 116 16.09 1.94 -10.37
CA LYS A 116 17.39 1.50 -9.87
C LYS A 116 17.30 0.27 -8.97
N PRO A 117 16.67 -0.82 -9.43
CA PRO A 117 16.61 -2.02 -8.64
C PRO A 117 18.00 -2.64 -8.50
N GLN A 118 18.32 -3.08 -7.30
CA GLN A 118 19.53 -3.82 -6.98
C GLN A 118 19.16 -5.07 -6.22
N ALA A 119 19.54 -6.22 -6.73
CA ALA A 119 19.32 -7.50 -6.06
C ALA A 119 20.67 -8.15 -5.78
N ASN A 120 20.88 -8.56 -4.54
CA ASN A 120 22.12 -9.20 -4.10
C ASN A 120 21.79 -10.59 -3.52
N ILE A 121 21.92 -11.60 -4.36
CA ILE A 121 21.73 -12.99 -3.95
C ILE A 121 23.09 -13.57 -3.60
N ILE A 122 23.24 -13.97 -2.36
CA ILE A 122 24.44 -14.58 -1.82
C ILE A 122 24.20 -16.08 -1.76
N LEU A 123 25.05 -16.85 -2.41
CA LEU A 123 25.05 -18.30 -2.34
C LEU A 123 26.15 -18.75 -1.39
N GLY A 124 25.76 -19.41 -0.31
CA GLY A 124 26.69 -20.00 0.65
C GLY A 124 27.34 -21.28 0.11
N PRO A 125 28.47 -21.69 0.71
CA PRO A 125 29.17 -22.93 0.31
C PRO A 125 28.36 -24.20 0.55
N ASP A 126 27.34 -24.14 1.39
CA ASP A 126 26.39 -25.19 1.68
C ASP A 126 25.18 -25.26 0.69
N GLY A 127 25.16 -24.34 -0.31
CA GLY A 127 24.10 -24.25 -1.30
C GLY A 127 22.87 -23.45 -0.87
N HIS A 128 22.87 -22.91 0.35
CA HIS A 128 21.78 -22.03 0.81
C HIS A 128 21.97 -20.61 0.33
N THR A 129 20.86 -19.91 0.03
CA THR A 129 20.86 -18.53 -0.35
C THR A 129 20.42 -17.61 0.82
N ASN A 130 20.68 -16.33 0.69
CA ASN A 130 20.19 -15.32 1.63
C ASN A 130 18.69 -15.00 1.47
N VAL A 131 17.98 -15.74 0.64
CA VAL A 131 16.53 -15.60 0.44
C VAL A 131 15.81 -16.44 1.49
N PRO A 132 15.06 -15.80 2.41
CA PRO A 132 14.29 -16.54 3.41
C PRO A 132 13.03 -17.17 2.82
N LEU A 133 12.43 -18.08 3.56
CA LEU A 133 11.16 -18.69 3.20
C LEU A 133 10.00 -17.78 3.65
N PRO A 134 8.92 -17.72 2.87
CA PRO A 134 7.73 -16.96 3.24
C PRO A 134 7.14 -17.39 4.58
N LYS A 135 6.69 -16.44 5.38
CA LYS A 135 6.03 -16.68 6.68
C LYS A 135 4.51 -16.82 6.57
N VAL A 136 4.00 -17.38 5.48
CA VAL A 136 2.55 -17.50 5.29
C VAL A 136 1.99 -18.60 6.18
N PRO A 137 1.11 -18.28 7.15
CA PRO A 137 0.47 -19.30 7.98
C PRO A 137 -0.43 -20.20 7.12
N GLY A 138 -0.24 -21.50 7.17
CA GLY A 138 -1.14 -22.47 6.59
C GLY A 138 -0.84 -22.95 5.16
N GLN A 139 0.21 -22.51 4.53
CA GLN A 139 0.71 -23.11 3.28
C GLN A 139 1.94 -24.00 3.50
N GLY A 140 2.05 -24.57 4.66
CA GLY A 140 3.00 -25.61 4.94
C GLY A 140 2.58 -26.92 4.27
N ARG A 141 3.09 -27.13 3.11
CA ARG A 141 3.17 -28.47 2.51
C ARG A 141 4.43 -28.62 1.74
#